data_9c59bbc1bdb1d4d8d161c76342f7346a
#
_entry.id   9c59bbc1bdb1d4d8d161c76342f7346a
#
_cell.length_a   1.000
_cell.length_b   1.000
_cell.length_c   1.000
_cell.angle_alpha   90.00
_cell.angle_beta   90.00
_cell.angle_gamma   90.00
#
_symmetry.space_group_name_H-M   'P 1'
#
loop_
_entity.id
_entity.type
_entity.pdbx_description
1 polymer ?
#
loop_
_entity_poly.entity_id
_entity_poly.type
_entity_poly.pdbx_seq_one_letter_code
_entity_poly.pdbx_strand_id
1 'polypeptide(L)'
;MRLHRVFLLALVLSFLAACAMPAQPPIAPPPAPIASPVPHAPVAAPPLALYSSIHKGTLPNGLTYYVLPHRTPEHRAQLWLAVNAGSVLEDDDQRGLAHFVEHMAFNGTRRFPRQALVDFLEKSGVAFGADLNASTSFDQTLYTLQVPTDQPELFGRAIDILRDWADAVTFDPVEVDKERGVVLEEWRLRRGAQARLLDKQAPVVFHGSKYADRTPIGKPEVIQGAPREALVRFYKDWYRPDLMAVIAVGDF
;
A
#
# COMPACT_ATOMS: atom_id res chain seq x y z
N MET A 1 81.27 -16.96 12.82
CA MET A 1 80.67 -15.75 13.43
C MET A 1 80.88 -14.47 12.61
N ARG A 2 80.88 -14.53 11.26
CA ARG A 2 81.06 -13.32 10.41
C ARG A 2 80.03 -13.20 9.26
N LEU A 3 79.11 -14.09 9.14
CA LEU A 3 78.12 -14.07 8.06
C LEU A 3 76.76 -13.41 8.46
N HIS A 4 76.50 -13.19 9.75
CA HIS A 4 75.18 -12.65 10.19
C HIS A 4 75.14 -11.11 10.26
N ARG A 5 76.26 -10.43 10.14
CA ARG A 5 76.32 -8.95 10.20
C ARG A 5 76.14 -8.26 8.84
N VAL A 6 76.36 -8.98 7.74
CA VAL A 6 76.22 -8.39 6.40
C VAL A 6 74.73 -8.39 5.93
N PHE A 7 73.90 -9.33 6.42
CA PHE A 7 72.52 -9.38 6.06
C PHE A 7 71.66 -8.32 6.75
N LEU A 8 72.04 -7.84 7.92
CA LEU A 8 71.26 -6.82 8.64
C LEU A 8 71.48 -5.40 8.07
N LEU A 9 72.58 -5.14 7.41
CA LEU A 9 72.85 -3.81 6.83
C LEU A 9 72.19 -3.62 5.46
N ALA A 10 71.93 -4.71 4.71
CA ALA A 10 71.25 -4.66 3.43
C ALA A 10 69.72 -4.46 3.59
N LEU A 11 69.16 -4.91 4.73
CA LEU A 11 67.69 -4.79 4.98
C LEU A 11 67.29 -3.39 5.44
N VAL A 12 68.21 -2.63 6.07
CA VAL A 12 67.93 -1.26 6.57
C VAL A 12 68.02 -0.22 5.45
N LEU A 13 68.83 -0.45 4.41
CA LEU A 13 68.91 0.49 3.26
C LEU A 13 67.73 0.33 2.28
N SER A 14 67.01 -0.80 2.29
CA SER A 14 65.85 -1.01 1.41
C SER A 14 64.57 -0.33 1.92
N PHE A 15 64.48 0.07 3.18
CA PHE A 15 63.33 0.73 3.76
C PHE A 15 63.33 2.26 3.64
N LEU A 16 64.44 2.88 3.26
CA LEU A 16 64.56 4.34 3.12
C LEU A 16 64.24 4.89 1.73
N ALA A 17 63.98 4.00 0.74
CA ALA A 17 63.65 4.42 -0.62
C ALA A 17 62.11 4.44 -0.93
N ALA A 18 61.24 4.12 0.06
CA ALA A 18 59.80 3.94 -0.16
C ALA A 18 58.92 5.11 0.31
N CYS A 19 59.46 6.27 0.66
CA CYS A 19 58.67 7.43 1.12
C CYS A 19 58.75 8.65 0.19
N ALA A 20 58.87 8.47 -1.11
CA ALA A 20 58.54 9.53 -2.06
C ALA A 20 57.06 9.39 -2.44
N MET A 21 56.15 10.00 -1.67
CA MET A 21 54.74 10.12 -2.09
C MET A 21 54.71 10.94 -3.40
N PRO A 22 54.03 10.44 -4.46
CA PRO A 22 53.83 11.25 -5.64
C PRO A 22 53.03 12.50 -5.23
N ALA A 23 53.44 13.67 -5.70
CA ALA A 23 52.71 14.91 -5.48
C ALA A 23 51.26 14.75 -5.94
N GLN A 24 50.31 15.00 -5.04
CA GLN A 24 48.91 15.00 -5.41
C GLN A 24 48.66 16.03 -6.52
N PRO A 25 47.95 15.69 -7.57
CA PRO A 25 47.56 16.68 -8.57
C PRO A 25 46.74 17.80 -7.90
N PRO A 26 46.85 19.04 -8.39
CA PRO A 26 46.13 20.17 -7.80
C PRO A 26 44.63 19.84 -7.78
N ILE A 27 43.98 20.05 -6.64
CA ILE A 27 42.55 19.90 -6.46
C ILE A 27 41.86 20.84 -7.45
N ALA A 28 41.05 20.29 -8.35
CA ALA A 28 40.27 21.09 -9.27
C ALA A 28 39.39 22.08 -8.48
N PRO A 29 39.24 23.32 -8.93
CA PRO A 29 38.34 24.25 -8.27
C PRO A 29 36.93 23.67 -8.16
N PRO A 30 36.19 23.96 -7.09
CA PRO A 30 34.83 23.49 -6.95
C PRO A 30 34.00 23.93 -8.15
N PRO A 31 33.07 23.09 -8.65
CA PRO A 31 32.20 23.48 -9.75
C PRO A 31 31.43 24.74 -9.38
N ALA A 32 31.25 25.64 -10.37
CA ALA A 32 30.49 26.85 -10.17
C ALA A 32 29.09 26.53 -9.60
N PRO A 33 28.53 27.37 -8.74
CA PRO A 33 27.20 27.15 -8.19
C PRO A 33 26.23 26.90 -9.34
N ILE A 34 25.52 25.75 -9.29
CA ILE A 34 24.44 25.47 -10.23
C ILE A 34 23.40 26.57 -10.02
N ALA A 35 23.15 27.38 -11.07
CA ALA A 35 22.12 28.40 -11.00
C ALA A 35 20.81 27.77 -10.52
N SER A 36 20.23 28.33 -9.46
CA SER A 36 18.95 27.87 -8.95
C SER A 36 17.94 27.83 -10.12
N PRO A 37 17.20 26.74 -10.28
CA PRO A 37 16.19 26.67 -11.35
C PRO A 37 15.24 27.84 -11.17
N VAL A 38 15.05 28.61 -12.23
CA VAL A 38 14.04 29.67 -12.26
C VAL A 38 12.70 29.00 -12.00
N PRO A 39 11.92 29.44 -11.00
CA PRO A 39 10.61 28.86 -10.76
C PRO A 39 9.73 29.06 -12.00
N HIS A 40 9.56 28.02 -12.79
CA HIS A 40 8.52 28.04 -13.80
C HIS A 40 7.19 27.99 -13.06
N ALA A 41 6.38 29.03 -13.17
CA ALA A 41 5.00 28.97 -12.75
C ALA A 41 4.37 27.70 -13.37
N PRO A 42 3.70 26.83 -12.61
CA PRO A 42 3.10 25.64 -13.18
C PRO A 42 2.07 26.09 -14.23
N VAL A 43 2.35 25.82 -15.48
CA VAL A 43 1.34 25.93 -16.54
C VAL A 43 0.33 24.83 -16.22
N ALA A 44 -0.84 25.23 -15.74
CA ALA A 44 -1.93 24.29 -15.50
C ALA A 44 -2.29 23.64 -16.85
N ALA A 45 -1.79 22.43 -17.08
CA ALA A 45 -2.23 21.65 -18.22
C ALA A 45 -3.73 21.38 -18.09
N PRO A 46 -4.51 21.48 -19.17
CA PRO A 46 -5.92 21.14 -19.10
C PRO A 46 -6.06 19.69 -18.62
N PRO A 47 -7.07 19.37 -17.80
CA PRO A 47 -7.28 18.00 -17.35
C PRO A 47 -7.46 17.08 -18.56
N LEU A 48 -6.85 15.89 -18.49
CA LEU A 48 -7.04 14.89 -19.53
C LEU A 48 -8.52 14.51 -19.62
N ALA A 49 -9.06 14.45 -20.82
CA ALA A 49 -10.42 14.00 -21.05
C ALA A 49 -10.53 12.50 -20.70
N LEU A 50 -11.63 12.12 -20.06
CA LEU A 50 -11.95 10.72 -19.88
C LEU A 50 -12.21 10.06 -21.26
N TYR A 51 -11.86 8.78 -21.35
CA TYR A 51 -12.23 7.98 -22.52
C TYR A 51 -13.75 8.03 -22.72
N SER A 52 -14.21 8.33 -23.93
CA SER A 52 -15.61 8.68 -24.22
C SER A 52 -16.62 7.58 -23.91
N SER A 53 -16.19 6.32 -23.87
CA SER A 53 -17.05 5.17 -23.52
C SER A 53 -17.22 4.95 -22.01
N ILE A 54 -16.52 5.71 -21.16
CA ILE A 54 -16.68 5.62 -19.71
C ILE A 54 -17.92 6.41 -19.29
N HIS A 55 -18.87 5.71 -18.71
CA HIS A 55 -20.03 6.33 -18.05
C HIS A 55 -19.63 6.69 -16.61
N LYS A 56 -19.39 7.97 -16.35
CA LYS A 56 -19.10 8.51 -15.03
C LYS A 56 -20.33 9.21 -14.46
N GLY A 57 -20.62 9.01 -13.18
CA GLY A 57 -21.65 9.74 -12.47
C GLY A 57 -21.40 9.76 -10.96
N THR A 58 -22.28 10.46 -10.25
CA THR A 58 -22.28 10.53 -8.79
C THR A 58 -23.69 10.27 -8.29
N LEU A 59 -23.81 9.36 -7.32
CA LEU A 59 -25.10 9.06 -6.67
C LEU A 59 -25.50 10.19 -5.71
N PRO A 60 -26.79 10.30 -5.33
CA PRO A 60 -27.25 11.35 -4.40
C PRO A 60 -26.54 11.38 -3.04
N ASN A 61 -25.97 10.24 -2.61
CA ASN A 61 -25.19 10.13 -1.37
C ASN A 61 -23.72 10.54 -1.52
N GLY A 62 -23.28 10.98 -2.71
CA GLY A 62 -21.91 11.42 -2.99
C GLY A 62 -20.99 10.35 -3.58
N LEU A 63 -21.41 9.05 -3.62
CA LEU A 63 -20.59 7.98 -4.20
C LEU A 63 -20.41 8.19 -5.70
N THR A 64 -19.15 8.19 -6.15
CA THR A 64 -18.81 8.26 -7.58
C THR A 64 -18.83 6.87 -8.21
N TYR A 65 -19.24 6.77 -9.46
CA TYR A 65 -19.12 5.52 -10.22
C TYR A 65 -18.49 5.73 -11.59
N TYR A 66 -17.82 4.69 -12.07
CA TYR A 66 -17.28 4.59 -13.42
C TYR A 66 -17.69 3.25 -14.01
N VAL A 67 -18.34 3.27 -15.16
CA VAL A 67 -18.79 2.04 -15.85
C VAL A 67 -18.27 2.06 -17.27
N LEU A 68 -17.55 1.01 -17.65
CA LEU A 68 -17.01 0.82 -18.99
C LEU A 68 -17.42 -0.56 -19.53
N PRO A 69 -18.40 -0.64 -20.45
CA PRO A 69 -18.67 -1.87 -21.19
C PRO A 69 -17.46 -2.25 -22.04
N HIS A 70 -16.94 -3.48 -21.86
CA HIS A 70 -15.75 -3.96 -22.55
C HIS A 70 -15.78 -5.48 -22.69
N ARG A 71 -15.85 -5.97 -23.94
CA ARG A 71 -16.09 -7.40 -24.25
C ARG A 71 -14.87 -8.31 -24.16
N THR A 72 -13.73 -7.82 -23.76
CA THR A 72 -12.52 -8.64 -23.69
C THR A 72 -11.94 -8.61 -22.28
N PRO A 73 -11.88 -9.75 -21.56
CA PRO A 73 -12.41 -11.07 -21.96
C PRO A 73 -13.94 -11.12 -21.96
N GLU A 74 -14.51 -11.99 -22.80
CA GLU A 74 -15.96 -12.22 -22.82
C GLU A 74 -16.45 -12.83 -21.49
N HIS A 75 -17.70 -12.52 -21.12
CA HIS A 75 -18.37 -13.04 -19.92
C HIS A 75 -17.63 -12.78 -18.59
N ARG A 76 -16.88 -11.67 -18.50
CA ARG A 76 -16.16 -11.26 -17.29
C ARG A 76 -16.35 -9.79 -16.99
N ALA A 77 -16.41 -9.49 -15.70
CA ALA A 77 -16.35 -8.12 -15.20
C ALA A 77 -15.35 -7.97 -14.07
N GLN A 78 -14.63 -6.87 -14.11
CA GLN A 78 -13.80 -6.34 -13.00
C GLN A 78 -14.64 -5.32 -12.23
N LEU A 79 -14.84 -5.56 -10.96
CA LEU A 79 -15.55 -4.69 -10.04
C LEU A 79 -14.59 -4.21 -8.96
N TRP A 80 -14.50 -2.91 -8.76
CA TRP A 80 -13.63 -2.31 -7.76
C TRP A 80 -14.42 -1.37 -6.86
N LEU A 81 -14.12 -1.41 -5.56
CA LEU A 81 -14.43 -0.35 -4.62
C LEU A 81 -13.11 0.33 -4.27
N ALA A 82 -12.98 1.59 -4.65
CA ALA A 82 -11.88 2.45 -4.26
C ALA A 82 -12.35 3.35 -3.11
N VAL A 83 -11.65 3.31 -1.99
CA VAL A 83 -11.86 4.18 -0.83
C VAL A 83 -10.67 5.11 -0.71
N ASN A 84 -10.88 6.41 -0.80
CA ASN A 84 -9.85 7.43 -0.65
C ASN A 84 -9.51 7.63 0.83
N ALA A 85 -9.16 6.52 1.48
CA ALA A 85 -8.75 6.42 2.87
C ALA A 85 -7.68 5.34 3.00
N GLY A 86 -6.55 5.70 3.57
CA GLY A 86 -5.43 4.83 3.82
C GLY A 86 -4.76 5.18 5.14
N SER A 87 -3.57 4.65 5.36
CA SER A 87 -2.89 4.77 6.65
C SER A 87 -2.52 6.19 7.07
N VAL A 88 -2.40 7.15 6.12
CA VAL A 88 -2.11 8.55 6.43
C VAL A 88 -3.22 9.23 7.25
N LEU A 89 -4.43 8.69 7.20
CA LEU A 89 -5.60 9.20 7.93
C LEU A 89 -5.73 8.63 9.35
N GLU A 90 -4.90 7.67 9.70
CA GLU A 90 -4.89 7.08 11.04
C GLU A 90 -4.49 8.09 12.11
N ASP A 91 -5.13 8.01 13.27
CA ASP A 91 -4.66 8.63 14.50
C ASP A 91 -3.48 7.83 15.09
N ASP A 92 -2.84 8.36 16.14
CA ASP A 92 -1.68 7.70 16.76
C ASP A 92 -2.02 6.34 17.38
N ASP A 93 -3.25 6.16 17.85
CA ASP A 93 -3.78 4.92 18.41
C ASP A 93 -4.34 3.96 17.33
N GLN A 94 -4.24 4.34 16.04
CA GLN A 94 -4.80 3.58 14.92
C GLN A 94 -3.74 3.09 13.93
N ARG A 95 -2.45 3.22 14.22
CA ARG A 95 -1.36 2.86 13.29
C ARG A 95 -1.39 1.39 12.87
N GLY A 96 -1.82 1.11 11.64
CA GLY A 96 -2.04 -0.22 11.06
C GLY A 96 -3.51 -0.64 11.03
N LEU A 97 -4.43 0.17 11.57
CA LEU A 97 -5.84 -0.19 11.60
C LEU A 97 -6.55 0.03 10.26
N ALA A 98 -6.06 0.91 9.38
CA ALA A 98 -6.55 1.01 8.00
C ALA A 98 -6.42 -0.33 7.26
N HIS A 99 -5.26 -0.96 7.35
CA HIS A 99 -5.00 -2.28 6.80
C HIS A 99 -5.80 -3.38 7.53
N PHE A 100 -5.91 -3.28 8.84
CA PHE A 100 -6.73 -4.22 9.59
C PHE A 100 -8.22 -4.14 9.24
N VAL A 101 -8.76 -2.95 8.98
CA VAL A 101 -10.14 -2.77 8.46
C VAL A 101 -10.31 -3.45 7.11
N GLU A 102 -9.32 -3.38 6.23
CA GLU A 102 -9.32 -4.13 4.97
C GLU A 102 -9.50 -5.63 5.21
N HIS A 103 -8.73 -6.24 6.11
CA HIS A 103 -8.87 -7.65 6.49
C HIS A 103 -10.28 -7.97 7.02
N MET A 104 -10.82 -7.08 7.87
CA MET A 104 -12.15 -7.29 8.46
C MET A 104 -13.27 -7.27 7.42
N ALA A 105 -13.08 -6.65 6.27
CA ALA A 105 -14.06 -6.68 5.17
C ALA A 105 -14.30 -8.11 4.62
N PHE A 106 -13.33 -9.02 4.79
CA PHE A 106 -13.44 -10.44 4.42
C PHE A 106 -13.91 -11.33 5.58
N ASN A 107 -13.87 -10.81 6.81
CA ASN A 107 -14.18 -11.53 8.04
C ASN A 107 -15.61 -11.26 8.58
N GLY A 108 -16.48 -10.73 7.75
CA GLY A 108 -17.89 -10.60 8.04
C GLY A 108 -18.49 -9.25 7.71
N THR A 109 -19.58 -9.33 6.97
CA THR A 109 -20.46 -8.21 6.63
C THR A 109 -21.89 -8.53 7.02
N ARG A 110 -22.78 -7.57 6.88
CA ARG A 110 -24.21 -7.74 7.24
C ARG A 110 -24.88 -8.88 6.48
N ARG A 111 -24.59 -9.03 5.17
CA ARG A 111 -25.17 -10.09 4.32
C ARG A 111 -24.36 -11.38 4.32
N PHE A 112 -23.06 -11.27 4.59
CA PHE A 112 -22.12 -12.38 4.55
C PHE A 112 -21.40 -12.48 5.89
N PRO A 113 -22.03 -13.11 6.92
CA PRO A 113 -21.41 -13.22 8.24
C PRO A 113 -20.19 -14.12 8.22
N ARG A 114 -19.13 -13.73 8.93
CA ARG A 114 -17.88 -14.48 9.07
C ARG A 114 -17.26 -14.83 7.71
N GLN A 115 -16.98 -16.11 7.48
CA GLN A 115 -16.37 -16.62 6.23
C GLN A 115 -17.36 -16.77 5.07
N ALA A 116 -18.65 -16.48 5.27
CA ALA A 116 -19.67 -16.73 4.26
C ALA A 116 -19.44 -16.00 2.92
N LEU A 117 -18.75 -14.87 2.93
CA LEU A 117 -18.36 -14.15 1.72
C LEU A 117 -17.33 -14.95 0.91
N VAL A 118 -16.25 -15.38 1.55
CA VAL A 118 -15.18 -16.14 0.90
C VAL A 118 -15.73 -17.48 0.42
N ASP A 119 -16.45 -18.20 1.26
CA ASP A 119 -17.09 -19.49 0.91
C ASP A 119 -18.04 -19.36 -0.28
N PHE A 120 -18.82 -18.27 -0.34
CA PHE A 120 -19.72 -18.01 -1.47
C PHE A 120 -18.95 -17.79 -2.76
N LEU A 121 -17.92 -16.96 -2.74
CA LEU A 121 -17.11 -16.65 -3.92
C LEU A 121 -16.34 -17.88 -4.41
N GLU A 122 -15.68 -18.63 -3.54
CA GLU A 122 -14.96 -19.85 -3.90
C GLU A 122 -15.88 -20.91 -4.50
N LYS A 123 -17.07 -21.14 -3.92
CA LYS A 123 -18.09 -22.04 -4.50
C LYS A 123 -18.58 -21.60 -5.87
N SER A 124 -18.49 -20.30 -6.16
CA SER A 124 -18.83 -19.71 -7.45
C SER A 124 -17.67 -19.70 -8.45
N GLY A 125 -16.51 -20.30 -8.09
CA GLY A 125 -15.33 -20.39 -8.94
C GLY A 125 -14.48 -19.12 -8.95
N VAL A 126 -14.70 -18.19 -8.00
CA VAL A 126 -13.89 -16.98 -7.81
C VAL A 126 -12.77 -17.31 -6.83
N ALA A 127 -11.51 -17.26 -7.28
CA ALA A 127 -10.35 -17.63 -6.47
C ALA A 127 -9.82 -16.44 -5.66
N PHE A 128 -9.62 -16.64 -4.34
CA PHE A 128 -8.95 -15.66 -3.50
C PHE A 128 -7.50 -15.41 -3.99
N GLY A 129 -7.09 -14.16 -4.04
CA GLY A 129 -5.80 -13.72 -4.54
C GLY A 129 -5.76 -13.46 -6.05
N ALA A 130 -6.36 -14.31 -6.87
CA ALA A 130 -6.41 -14.13 -8.32
C ALA A 130 -7.58 -13.28 -8.78
N ASP A 131 -8.80 -13.58 -8.31
CA ASP A 131 -10.05 -12.92 -8.71
C ASP A 131 -10.62 -12.00 -7.63
N LEU A 132 -10.25 -12.24 -6.37
CA LEU A 132 -10.66 -11.50 -5.20
C LEU A 132 -9.44 -11.03 -4.44
N ASN A 133 -9.27 -9.73 -4.28
CA ASN A 133 -8.12 -9.17 -3.56
C ASN A 133 -8.45 -7.80 -2.96
N ALA A 134 -7.59 -7.33 -2.07
CA ALA A 134 -7.60 -5.95 -1.59
C ALA A 134 -6.18 -5.47 -1.32
N SER A 135 -6.03 -4.17 -1.14
CA SER A 135 -4.76 -3.56 -0.75
C SER A 135 -4.98 -2.22 -0.08
N THR A 136 -4.23 -1.97 0.98
CA THR A 136 -4.18 -0.67 1.67
C THR A 136 -2.84 0.00 1.41
N SER A 137 -2.89 1.25 0.96
CA SER A 137 -1.74 2.13 0.81
C SER A 137 -1.77 3.27 1.84
N PHE A 138 -0.89 4.25 1.67
CA PHE A 138 -0.94 5.47 2.49
C PHE A 138 -2.24 6.25 2.30
N ASP A 139 -2.73 6.34 1.05
CA ASP A 139 -3.80 7.27 0.68
C ASP A 139 -5.13 6.59 0.39
N GLN A 140 -5.11 5.30 0.09
CA GLN A 140 -6.31 4.59 -0.39
C GLN A 140 -6.33 3.13 0.02
N THR A 141 -7.55 2.59 0.09
CA THR A 141 -7.83 1.17 0.18
C THR A 141 -8.63 0.74 -1.06
N LEU A 142 -8.17 -0.29 -1.73
CA LEU A 142 -8.79 -0.84 -2.94
C LEU A 142 -9.28 -2.25 -2.67
N TYR A 143 -10.51 -2.55 -3.03
CA TYR A 143 -11.08 -3.89 -3.08
C TYR A 143 -11.36 -4.23 -4.53
N THR A 144 -10.95 -5.41 -4.96
CA THR A 144 -11.08 -5.86 -6.35
C THR A 144 -11.77 -7.21 -6.40
N LEU A 145 -12.71 -7.35 -7.31
CA LEU A 145 -13.49 -8.57 -7.49
C LEU A 145 -13.72 -8.81 -8.98
N GLN A 146 -13.26 -9.94 -9.49
CA GLN A 146 -13.54 -10.40 -10.84
C GLN A 146 -14.60 -11.48 -10.81
N VAL A 147 -15.66 -11.31 -11.60
CA VAL A 147 -16.78 -12.26 -11.63
C VAL A 147 -17.22 -12.56 -13.07
N PRO A 148 -17.78 -13.74 -13.32
CA PRO A 148 -18.47 -14.02 -14.56
C PRO A 148 -19.75 -13.18 -14.69
N THR A 149 -20.11 -12.78 -15.91
CA THR A 149 -21.29 -11.98 -16.22
C THR A 149 -22.42 -12.80 -16.87
N ASP A 150 -22.14 -14.02 -17.29
CA ASP A 150 -23.12 -14.99 -17.78
C ASP A 150 -23.96 -15.62 -16.67
N GLN A 151 -23.70 -15.27 -15.41
CA GLN A 151 -24.44 -15.66 -14.22
C GLN A 151 -25.04 -14.42 -13.53
N PRO A 152 -26.23 -13.93 -13.92
CA PRO A 152 -26.80 -12.66 -13.42
C PRO A 152 -26.96 -12.60 -11.89
N GLU A 153 -27.29 -13.74 -11.25
CA GLU A 153 -27.41 -13.81 -9.79
C GLU A 153 -26.06 -13.59 -9.09
N LEU A 154 -24.99 -14.18 -9.62
CA LEU A 154 -23.63 -14.01 -9.09
C LEU A 154 -23.16 -12.57 -9.28
N PHE A 155 -23.41 -11.98 -10.46
CA PHE A 155 -23.08 -10.58 -10.71
C PHE A 155 -23.81 -9.63 -9.75
N GLY A 156 -25.11 -9.85 -9.53
CA GLY A 156 -25.90 -9.09 -8.56
C GLY A 156 -25.35 -9.22 -7.13
N ARG A 157 -24.95 -10.43 -6.72
CA ARG A 157 -24.31 -10.66 -5.41
C ARG A 157 -22.95 -10.01 -5.29
N ALA A 158 -22.18 -9.93 -6.38
CA ALA A 158 -20.92 -9.22 -6.41
C ALA A 158 -21.09 -7.70 -6.13
N ILE A 159 -22.14 -7.10 -6.67
CA ILE A 159 -22.50 -5.70 -6.36
C ILE A 159 -22.92 -5.57 -4.88
N ASP A 160 -23.68 -6.52 -4.34
CA ASP A 160 -24.01 -6.56 -2.90
C ASP A 160 -22.75 -6.64 -2.02
N ILE A 161 -21.71 -7.37 -2.44
CA ILE A 161 -20.44 -7.47 -1.73
C ILE A 161 -19.73 -6.11 -1.70
N LEU A 162 -19.62 -5.40 -2.85
CA LEU A 162 -19.03 -4.05 -2.88
C LEU A 162 -19.76 -3.09 -1.93
N ARG A 163 -21.09 -3.17 -1.92
CA ARG A 163 -21.92 -2.37 -1.02
C ARG A 163 -21.65 -2.70 0.45
N ASP A 164 -21.53 -3.99 0.78
CA ASP A 164 -21.26 -4.41 2.16
C ASP A 164 -19.86 -4.02 2.63
N TRP A 165 -18.87 -4.04 1.75
CA TRP A 165 -17.54 -3.49 2.06
C TRP A 165 -17.58 -1.99 2.34
N ALA A 166 -18.44 -1.26 1.61
CA ALA A 166 -18.55 0.19 1.76
C ALA A 166 -19.21 0.64 3.08
N ASP A 167 -20.26 -0.08 3.57
CA ASP A 167 -21.08 0.42 4.68
C ASP A 167 -21.50 -0.63 5.73
N ALA A 168 -21.08 -1.89 5.60
CA ALA A 168 -21.70 -2.97 6.36
C ALA A 168 -20.74 -4.01 6.98
N VAL A 169 -19.45 -3.69 7.12
CA VAL A 169 -18.49 -4.52 7.85
C VAL A 169 -18.91 -4.60 9.32
N THR A 170 -18.97 -5.81 9.90
CA THR A 170 -19.59 -6.04 11.22
C THR A 170 -18.61 -5.91 12.38
N PHE A 171 -17.33 -6.13 12.16
CA PHE A 171 -16.30 -6.15 13.20
C PHE A 171 -16.69 -7.06 14.38
N ASP A 172 -17.11 -8.31 14.09
CA ASP A 172 -17.40 -9.30 15.13
C ASP A 172 -16.19 -9.42 16.07
N PRO A 173 -16.36 -9.29 17.40
CA PRO A 173 -15.23 -9.29 18.34
C PRO A 173 -14.37 -10.56 18.25
N VAL A 174 -15.00 -11.72 18.01
CA VAL A 174 -14.29 -13.00 17.89
C VAL A 174 -13.45 -13.03 16.61
N GLU A 175 -13.99 -12.51 15.51
CA GLU A 175 -13.26 -12.45 14.24
C GLU A 175 -12.15 -11.39 14.29
N VAL A 176 -12.37 -10.24 14.94
CA VAL A 176 -11.31 -9.23 15.18
C VAL A 176 -10.15 -9.84 15.95
N ASP A 177 -10.41 -10.58 17.03
CA ASP A 177 -9.34 -11.17 17.84
C ASP A 177 -8.56 -12.27 17.10
N LYS A 178 -9.24 -13.06 16.27
CA LYS A 178 -8.59 -14.05 15.39
C LYS A 178 -7.70 -13.37 14.35
N GLU A 179 -8.25 -12.37 13.65
CA GLU A 179 -7.58 -11.70 12.54
C GLU A 179 -6.37 -10.88 13.00
N ARG A 180 -6.37 -10.42 14.25
CA ARG A 180 -5.24 -9.75 14.88
C ARG A 180 -3.95 -10.59 14.77
N GLY A 181 -4.05 -11.88 14.99
CA GLY A 181 -2.93 -12.81 14.83
C GLY A 181 -2.42 -12.89 13.39
N VAL A 182 -3.31 -12.87 12.42
CA VAL A 182 -2.98 -12.90 10.98
C VAL A 182 -2.24 -11.63 10.56
N VAL A 183 -2.76 -10.45 10.92
CA VAL A 183 -2.14 -9.15 10.62
C VAL A 183 -0.76 -9.03 11.28
N LEU A 184 -0.60 -9.49 12.52
CA LEU A 184 0.70 -9.51 13.21
C LEU A 184 1.70 -10.46 12.55
N GLU A 185 1.25 -11.63 12.06
CA GLU A 185 2.11 -12.55 11.33
C GLU A 185 2.54 -11.95 9.98
N GLU A 186 1.64 -11.29 9.27
CA GLU A 186 1.98 -10.56 8.05
C GLU A 186 3.00 -9.46 8.32
N TRP A 187 2.82 -8.68 9.40
CA TRP A 187 3.79 -7.69 9.84
C TRP A 187 5.17 -8.34 10.03
N ARG A 188 5.22 -9.47 10.73
CA ARG A 188 6.45 -10.21 10.99
C ARG A 188 7.14 -10.68 9.70
N LEU A 189 6.39 -11.24 8.76
CA LEU A 189 6.90 -11.75 7.48
C LEU A 189 7.44 -10.64 6.58
N ARG A 190 6.87 -9.45 6.65
CA ARG A 190 7.33 -8.29 5.86
C ARG A 190 8.58 -7.61 6.41
N ARG A 191 9.16 -8.05 7.56
CA ARG A 191 10.35 -7.43 8.21
C ARG A 191 11.68 -7.81 7.56
N GLY A 192 11.72 -7.98 6.24
CA GLY A 192 12.94 -8.20 5.46
C GLY A 192 13.90 -6.98 5.43
N ALA A 193 15.00 -7.08 4.71
CA ALA A 193 16.01 -6.02 4.61
C ALA A 193 15.42 -4.70 4.08
N GLN A 194 14.54 -4.79 3.08
CA GLN A 194 13.89 -3.64 2.45
C GLN A 194 13.02 -2.86 3.45
N ALA A 195 12.23 -3.56 4.27
CA ALA A 195 11.40 -2.90 5.29
C ALA A 195 12.26 -2.19 6.34
N ARG A 196 13.34 -2.82 6.81
CA ARG A 196 14.26 -2.18 7.77
C ARG A 196 14.96 -0.96 7.18
N LEU A 197 15.23 -0.95 5.87
CA LEU A 197 15.77 0.21 5.17
C LEU A 197 14.73 1.32 5.09
N LEU A 198 13.50 1.00 4.70
CA LEU A 198 12.38 1.95 4.64
C LEU A 198 12.11 2.60 6.00
N ASP A 199 12.12 1.85 7.09
CA ASP A 199 11.94 2.38 8.45
C ASP A 199 12.97 3.46 8.82
N LYS A 200 14.20 3.34 8.29
CA LYS A 200 15.27 4.33 8.51
C LYS A 200 15.17 5.52 7.56
N GLN A 201 14.70 5.29 6.34
CA GLN A 201 14.64 6.32 5.30
C GLN A 201 13.36 7.16 5.40
N ALA A 202 12.21 6.54 5.72
CA ALA A 202 10.93 7.24 5.73
C ALA A 202 10.91 8.49 6.62
N PRO A 203 11.44 8.49 7.86
CA PRO A 203 11.51 9.71 8.69
C PRO A 203 12.34 10.84 8.10
N VAL A 204 13.30 10.53 7.24
CA VAL A 204 14.16 11.51 6.56
C VAL A 204 13.50 12.01 5.28
N VAL A 205 13.07 11.07 4.41
CA VAL A 205 12.49 11.37 3.09
C VAL A 205 11.16 12.11 3.24
N PHE A 206 10.33 11.70 4.19
CA PHE A 206 9.00 12.26 4.43
C PHE A 206 8.96 13.18 5.67
N HIS A 207 10.10 13.76 6.04
CA HIS A 207 10.21 14.64 7.22
C HIS A 207 9.14 15.73 7.22
N GLY A 208 8.46 15.88 8.37
CA GLY A 208 7.41 16.89 8.56
C GLY A 208 6.04 16.51 7.96
N SER A 209 5.89 15.30 7.42
CA SER A 209 4.61 14.78 6.95
C SER A 209 4.18 13.52 7.69
N LYS A 210 2.88 13.20 7.68
CA LYS A 210 2.35 11.97 8.26
C LYS A 210 2.90 10.69 7.59
N TYR A 211 3.33 10.76 6.34
CA TYR A 211 3.92 9.61 5.63
C TYR A 211 5.17 9.06 6.32
N ALA A 212 5.87 9.88 7.11
CA ALA A 212 7.05 9.48 7.85
C ALA A 212 6.80 8.33 8.84
N ASP A 213 5.59 8.23 9.38
CA ASP A 213 5.29 7.29 10.47
C ASP A 213 3.91 6.59 10.35
N ARG A 214 3.29 6.66 9.18
CA ARG A 214 1.99 6.02 8.85
C ARG A 214 2.13 4.92 7.79
N THR A 215 3.17 4.06 7.93
CA THR A 215 3.31 2.91 7.03
C THR A 215 2.07 2.00 7.13
N PRO A 216 1.49 1.54 5.99
CA PRO A 216 0.24 0.76 6.01
C PRO A 216 0.28 -0.51 6.86
N ILE A 217 1.44 -1.17 6.93
CA ILE A 217 1.60 -2.37 7.78
C ILE A 217 1.50 -2.05 9.28
N GLY A 218 1.63 -0.79 9.67
CA GLY A 218 1.40 -0.30 11.00
C GLY A 218 2.44 -0.68 12.05
N LYS A 219 2.02 -0.57 13.31
CA LYS A 219 2.81 -0.90 14.48
C LYS A 219 2.25 -2.10 15.21
N PRO A 220 3.08 -3.12 15.53
CA PRO A 220 2.61 -4.34 16.15
C PRO A 220 1.96 -4.10 17.52
N GLU A 221 2.47 -3.15 18.30
CA GLU A 221 1.90 -2.80 19.60
C GLU A 221 0.49 -2.21 19.49
N VAL A 222 0.22 -1.42 18.43
CA VAL A 222 -1.13 -0.89 18.15
C VAL A 222 -2.04 -2.02 17.64
N ILE A 223 -1.58 -2.79 16.66
CA ILE A 223 -2.34 -3.91 16.12
C ILE A 223 -2.73 -4.90 17.23
N GLN A 224 -1.80 -5.19 18.16
CA GLN A 224 -2.03 -6.11 19.27
C GLN A 224 -2.99 -5.56 20.33
N GLY A 225 -2.87 -4.26 20.66
CA GLY A 225 -3.54 -3.66 21.81
C GLY A 225 -4.77 -2.80 21.49
N ALA A 226 -4.99 -2.39 20.24
CA ALA A 226 -6.09 -1.52 19.91
C ALA A 226 -7.45 -2.16 20.22
N PRO A 227 -8.37 -1.45 20.88
CA PRO A 227 -9.72 -1.94 21.09
C PRO A 227 -10.48 -2.00 19.75
N ARG A 228 -11.46 -2.89 19.66
CA ARG A 228 -12.35 -3.01 18.49
C ARG A 228 -12.95 -1.65 18.07
N GLU A 229 -13.28 -0.83 19.03
CA GLU A 229 -13.86 0.49 18.83
C GLU A 229 -12.95 1.43 18.02
N ALA A 230 -11.64 1.27 18.09
CA ALA A 230 -10.69 2.03 17.28
C ALA A 230 -10.78 1.65 15.77
N LEU A 231 -10.96 0.35 15.46
CA LEU A 231 -11.25 -0.13 14.11
C LEU A 231 -12.57 0.42 13.59
N VAL A 232 -13.63 0.30 14.41
CA VAL A 232 -14.97 0.81 14.08
C VAL A 232 -14.95 2.32 13.86
N ARG A 233 -14.17 3.07 14.68
CA ARG A 233 -14.01 4.52 14.51
C ARG A 233 -13.37 4.84 13.16
N PHE A 234 -12.23 4.21 12.81
CA PHE A 234 -11.59 4.43 11.52
C PHE A 234 -12.55 4.15 10.35
N TYR A 235 -13.26 3.02 10.41
CA TYR A 235 -14.22 2.67 9.36
C TYR A 235 -15.35 3.69 9.23
N LYS A 236 -15.95 4.13 10.32
CA LYS A 236 -17.05 5.12 10.32
C LYS A 236 -16.61 6.51 9.86
N ASP A 237 -15.40 6.91 10.21
CA ASP A 237 -14.88 8.24 9.90
C ASP A 237 -14.49 8.36 8.42
N TRP A 238 -14.01 7.26 7.81
CA TRP A 238 -13.39 7.31 6.49
C TRP A 238 -14.10 6.52 5.40
N TYR A 239 -14.88 5.50 5.72
CA TYR A 239 -15.66 4.75 4.73
C TYR A 239 -16.99 5.47 4.46
N ARG A 240 -16.88 6.62 3.80
CA ARG A 240 -18.02 7.49 3.46
C ARG A 240 -18.19 7.55 1.96
N PRO A 241 -19.44 7.60 1.45
CA PRO A 241 -19.71 7.62 0.02
C PRO A 241 -18.96 8.71 -0.77
N ASP A 242 -18.79 9.91 -0.18
CA ASP A 242 -18.08 11.03 -0.79
C ASP A 242 -16.57 10.81 -0.95
N LEU A 243 -16.00 9.82 -0.23
CA LEU A 243 -14.62 9.37 -0.36
C LEU A 243 -14.49 8.08 -1.18
N MET A 244 -15.56 7.61 -1.82
CA MET A 244 -15.57 6.32 -2.50
C MET A 244 -15.89 6.44 -3.97
N ALA A 245 -15.34 5.47 -4.72
CA ALA A 245 -15.74 5.24 -6.10
C ALA A 245 -15.94 3.74 -6.35
N VAL A 246 -16.99 3.41 -7.09
CA VAL A 246 -17.19 2.07 -7.66
C VAL A 246 -16.80 2.11 -9.12
N ILE A 247 -15.97 1.16 -9.54
CA ILE A 247 -15.53 1.00 -10.92
C ILE A 247 -16.01 -0.38 -11.41
N ALA A 248 -16.69 -0.40 -12.55
CA ALA A 248 -17.11 -1.62 -13.22
C ALA A 248 -16.63 -1.60 -14.67
N VAL A 249 -15.84 -2.60 -15.04
CA VAL A 249 -15.32 -2.76 -16.41
C VAL A 249 -15.58 -4.20 -16.83
N GLY A 250 -16.26 -4.42 -17.94
CA GLY A 250 -16.51 -5.79 -18.39
C GLY A 250 -17.59 -5.95 -19.44
N ASP A 251 -17.86 -7.20 -19.73
CA ASP A 251 -18.87 -7.64 -20.70
C ASP A 251 -20.23 -7.78 -19.99
N PHE A 252 -20.95 -6.67 -19.85
CA PHE A 252 -22.29 -6.58 -19.23
C PHE A 252 -23.18 -5.58 -19.96
#